data_434d513743eadf703fbfed484c32e021
#
_entry.id   434d513743eadf703fbfed484c32e021
#
_cell.length_a   1.000
_cell.length_b   1.000
_cell.length_c   1.000
_cell.angle_alpha   90.00
_cell.angle_beta   90.00
_cell.angle_gamma   90.00
#
_symmetry.space_group_name_H-M   'P 1'
#
loop_
_entity.id
_entity.type
_entity.pdbx_description
1 polymer ?
#
loop_
_entity_poly.entity_id
_entity_poly.type
_entity_poly.pdbx_seq_one_letter_code
_entity_poly.pdbx_strand_id
1 'polypeptide(L)'
;MTGNILGEKLTLTSFGESHGKCIGMVLDGCPAGLPLSESDLQIELDKRKPGQSLITTQRKEEDRVEILSGIFNGHTTSAPICAIIWNSDSDSRPYDVIKNSPRPGHADYPSFIKYGGFADYRGSGRFSGRLTATMVMGGAIAQKLLRYTLRIETIAYTIQIGKISYTSSSFQQSKQNRYSNDVRCPDPQIAEKMKSAIVDAKKDGDSLGGIVESISVGLPAGLGEPIFSSLESDLSKALFSIPSVKAIEFGSGFTGAKLKGSENNDEYEISEDHKITTKTNNSGGILGGLSNGMPIIIRIGFKPASS
;
A
#
# COMPACT_ATOMS: atom_id res chain seq x y z
N MET A 1 11.27 -11.55 -14.94
CA MET A 1 9.94 -10.92 -14.85
C MET A 1 10.03 -9.46 -15.29
N THR A 2 9.02 -8.94 -15.95
CA THR A 2 8.93 -7.50 -16.28
C THR A 2 8.55 -6.72 -15.03
N GLY A 3 8.98 -5.45 -14.92
CA GLY A 3 8.71 -4.62 -13.73
C GLY A 3 7.23 -4.19 -13.53
N ASN A 4 6.31 -4.70 -14.36
CA ASN A 4 4.88 -4.35 -14.32
C ASN A 4 4.00 -5.48 -13.76
N ILE A 5 4.61 -6.60 -13.35
CA ILE A 5 3.91 -7.78 -12.86
C ILE A 5 4.36 -8.07 -11.42
N LEU A 6 3.40 -8.30 -10.53
CA LEU A 6 3.59 -8.69 -9.14
C LEU A 6 2.83 -9.99 -8.86
N GLY A 7 3.42 -10.88 -8.07
CA GLY A 7 2.83 -12.15 -7.65
C GLY A 7 3.26 -13.34 -8.51
N GLU A 8 2.85 -14.53 -8.10
CA GLU A 8 3.18 -15.82 -8.76
C GLU A 8 1.92 -16.60 -9.11
N LYS A 9 1.11 -16.98 -8.13
CA LYS A 9 -0.17 -17.70 -8.35
C LYS A 9 -1.31 -16.73 -8.61
N LEU A 10 -1.37 -15.63 -7.87
CA LEU A 10 -2.23 -14.48 -8.14
C LEU A 10 -1.34 -13.38 -8.67
N THR A 11 -1.45 -13.07 -9.96
CA THR A 11 -0.57 -12.13 -10.64
C THR A 11 -1.29 -10.86 -11.02
N LEU A 12 -0.74 -9.73 -10.60
CA LEU A 12 -1.23 -8.40 -10.92
C LEU A 12 -0.33 -7.77 -11.99
N THR A 13 -0.88 -7.47 -13.15
CA THR A 13 -0.22 -6.64 -14.18
C THR A 13 -0.82 -5.25 -14.15
N SER A 14 0.02 -4.22 -13.90
CA SER A 14 -0.37 -2.81 -13.94
C SER A 14 0.01 -2.18 -15.28
N PHE A 15 -0.91 -1.43 -15.91
CA PHE A 15 -0.69 -0.74 -17.19
C PHE A 15 -1.27 0.67 -17.22
N GLY A 16 -0.93 1.42 -18.27
CA GLY A 16 -1.33 2.81 -18.49
C GLY A 16 -0.36 3.84 -17.89
N GLU A 17 -0.58 5.10 -18.18
CA GLU A 17 0.18 6.26 -17.74
C GLU A 17 -0.74 7.34 -17.17
N SER A 18 -0.18 8.22 -16.32
CA SER A 18 -0.94 9.25 -15.60
C SER A 18 -1.75 10.17 -16.51
N HIS A 19 -1.22 10.53 -17.68
CA HIS A 19 -1.87 11.36 -18.70
C HIS A 19 -2.12 10.59 -19.99
N GLY A 20 -2.11 9.24 -19.94
CA GLY A 20 -2.62 8.37 -21.00
C GLY A 20 -4.15 8.34 -21.00
N LYS A 21 -4.75 7.53 -21.87
CA LYS A 21 -6.21 7.40 -21.95
C LYS A 21 -6.82 6.82 -20.68
N CYS A 22 -6.18 5.81 -20.11
CA CYS A 22 -6.60 5.13 -18.89
C CYS A 22 -5.41 4.59 -18.12
N ILE A 23 -5.66 4.20 -16.89
CA ILE A 23 -4.82 3.29 -16.11
C ILE A 23 -5.63 2.03 -15.81
N GLY A 24 -4.99 0.88 -15.68
CA GLY A 24 -5.71 -0.35 -15.42
C GLY A 24 -4.84 -1.46 -14.89
N MET A 25 -5.50 -2.54 -14.55
CA MET A 25 -4.84 -3.77 -14.11
C MET A 25 -5.46 -4.99 -14.79
N VAL A 26 -4.66 -6.03 -14.92
CA VAL A 26 -5.12 -7.40 -15.16
C VAL A 26 -4.68 -8.23 -13.96
N LEU A 27 -5.64 -8.91 -13.33
CA LEU A 27 -5.41 -9.83 -12.23
C LEU A 27 -5.73 -11.25 -12.74
N ASP A 28 -4.73 -12.10 -12.80
CA ASP A 28 -4.85 -13.51 -13.18
C ASP A 28 -4.64 -14.43 -11.98
N GLY A 29 -5.19 -15.65 -12.05
CA GLY A 29 -5.09 -16.64 -10.97
C GLY A 29 -6.14 -16.49 -9.86
N CYS A 30 -7.12 -15.60 -10.00
CA CYS A 30 -8.23 -15.52 -9.06
C CYS A 30 -9.16 -16.73 -9.24
N PRO A 31 -9.46 -17.52 -8.16
CA PRO A 31 -10.34 -18.68 -8.29
C PRO A 31 -11.76 -18.24 -8.68
N ALA A 32 -12.48 -19.15 -9.35
CA ALA A 32 -13.90 -18.95 -9.66
C ALA A 32 -14.77 -18.97 -8.39
N GLY A 33 -15.90 -18.26 -8.45
CA GLY A 33 -16.93 -18.30 -7.40
C GLY A 33 -16.76 -17.27 -6.27
N LEU A 34 -15.75 -16.38 -6.32
CA LEU A 34 -15.69 -15.25 -5.41
C LEU A 34 -16.78 -14.24 -5.79
N PRO A 35 -17.72 -13.88 -4.90
CA PRO A 35 -18.64 -12.78 -5.15
C PRO A 35 -17.85 -11.48 -5.38
N LEU A 36 -18.00 -10.83 -6.53
CA LEU A 36 -17.24 -9.63 -6.87
C LEU A 36 -18.02 -8.72 -7.81
N SER A 37 -17.97 -7.42 -7.51
CA SER A 37 -18.60 -6.37 -8.30
C SER A 37 -17.71 -5.13 -8.37
N GLU A 38 -18.01 -4.21 -9.26
CA GLU A 38 -17.31 -2.91 -9.34
C GLU A 38 -17.38 -2.12 -8.03
N SER A 39 -18.47 -2.22 -7.28
CA SER A 39 -18.60 -1.55 -5.98
C SER A 39 -17.57 -2.00 -4.95
N ASP A 40 -17.13 -3.26 -4.99
CA ASP A 40 -16.09 -3.76 -4.07
C ASP A 40 -14.75 -3.05 -4.31
N LEU A 41 -14.42 -2.78 -5.57
CA LEU A 41 -13.21 -2.05 -5.94
C LEU A 41 -13.38 -0.55 -5.69
N GLN A 42 -14.56 0.00 -6.01
CA GLN A 42 -14.84 1.44 -5.88
C GLN A 42 -14.73 1.92 -4.43
N ILE A 43 -15.23 1.14 -3.46
CA ILE A 43 -15.11 1.46 -2.04
C ILE A 43 -13.64 1.68 -1.62
N GLU A 44 -12.72 0.86 -2.11
CA GLU A 44 -11.29 1.02 -1.79
C GLU A 44 -10.64 2.17 -2.59
N LEU A 45 -11.04 2.37 -3.84
CA LEU A 45 -10.61 3.51 -4.65
C LEU A 45 -11.08 4.84 -4.06
N ASP A 46 -12.29 4.91 -3.54
CA ASP A 46 -12.82 6.10 -2.87
C ASP A 46 -12.01 6.51 -1.64
N LYS A 47 -11.43 5.55 -0.93
CA LYS A 47 -10.50 5.84 0.18
C LYS A 47 -9.16 6.38 -0.30
N ARG A 48 -8.75 6.04 -1.53
CA ARG A 48 -7.46 6.42 -2.14
C ARG A 48 -7.52 7.71 -2.95
N LYS A 49 -8.63 8.01 -3.61
CA LYS A 49 -8.72 9.09 -4.62
C LYS A 49 -8.18 10.43 -4.13
N PRO A 50 -7.58 11.26 -5.03
CA PRO A 50 -7.07 12.58 -4.68
C PRO A 50 -8.19 13.58 -4.43
N GLY A 51 -7.85 14.74 -3.84
CA GLY A 51 -8.78 15.87 -3.70
C GLY A 51 -9.81 15.73 -2.57
N GLN A 52 -9.60 14.82 -1.60
CA GLN A 52 -10.55 14.58 -0.50
C GLN A 52 -10.45 15.62 0.63
N SER A 53 -9.33 16.33 0.75
CA SER A 53 -9.11 17.31 1.82
C SER A 53 -8.09 18.40 1.43
N LEU A 54 -7.96 19.42 2.29
CA LEU A 54 -7.01 20.54 2.11
C LEU A 54 -5.54 20.11 2.12
N ILE A 55 -5.23 18.95 2.72
CA ILE A 55 -3.88 18.40 2.83
C ILE A 55 -3.50 17.48 1.66
N THR A 56 -4.42 17.21 0.74
CA THR A 56 -4.17 16.39 -0.45
C THR A 56 -3.93 17.26 -1.69
N THR A 57 -3.57 16.64 -2.82
CA THR A 57 -3.43 17.31 -4.11
C THR A 57 -4.76 17.92 -4.56
N GLN A 58 -4.69 19.02 -5.34
CA GLN A 58 -5.87 19.68 -5.90
C GLN A 58 -6.48 18.95 -7.10
N ARG A 59 -5.79 17.96 -7.68
CA ARG A 59 -6.32 17.14 -8.77
C ARG A 59 -7.61 16.45 -8.33
N LYS A 60 -8.65 16.54 -9.14
CA LYS A 60 -9.96 15.91 -8.90
C LYS A 60 -10.16 14.81 -9.92
N GLU A 61 -10.23 13.59 -9.46
CA GLU A 61 -10.54 12.41 -10.28
C GLU A 61 -11.62 11.62 -9.54
N GLU A 62 -12.62 11.19 -10.28
CA GLU A 62 -13.68 10.34 -9.71
C GLU A 62 -13.19 8.92 -9.46
N ASP A 63 -12.14 8.50 -10.18
CA ASP A 63 -11.56 7.15 -10.15
C ASP A 63 -12.62 6.06 -10.33
N ARG A 64 -13.59 6.31 -11.23
CA ARG A 64 -14.65 5.35 -11.51
C ARG A 64 -14.08 4.12 -12.20
N VAL A 65 -14.23 2.97 -11.56
CA VAL A 65 -13.73 1.69 -12.08
C VAL A 65 -14.74 1.06 -13.01
N GLU A 66 -14.24 0.45 -14.09
CA GLU A 66 -14.99 -0.44 -14.98
C GLU A 66 -14.30 -1.80 -15.01
N ILE A 67 -15.06 -2.89 -14.82
CA ILE A 67 -14.56 -4.26 -14.95
C ILE A 67 -14.95 -4.80 -16.32
N LEU A 68 -13.93 -5.12 -17.12
CA LEU A 68 -14.13 -5.52 -18.53
C LEU A 68 -14.19 -7.04 -18.74
N SER A 69 -13.66 -7.83 -17.79
CA SER A 69 -13.61 -9.30 -17.89
C SER A 69 -13.47 -9.97 -16.54
N GLY A 70 -13.65 -11.30 -16.51
CA GLY A 70 -13.40 -12.15 -15.35
C GLY A 70 -14.57 -12.26 -14.37
N ILE A 71 -15.73 -11.64 -14.66
CA ILE A 71 -16.94 -11.71 -13.83
C ILE A 71 -18.14 -12.14 -14.66
N PHE A 72 -18.94 -13.04 -14.10
CA PHE A 72 -20.21 -13.47 -14.64
C PHE A 72 -21.23 -13.68 -13.52
N ASN A 73 -22.44 -13.14 -13.64
CA ASN A 73 -23.49 -13.19 -12.61
C ASN A 73 -23.01 -12.81 -11.21
N GLY A 74 -22.17 -11.75 -11.12
CA GLY A 74 -21.67 -11.26 -9.82
C GLY A 74 -20.59 -12.12 -9.15
N HIS A 75 -19.99 -13.07 -9.88
CA HIS A 75 -18.94 -13.95 -9.37
C HIS A 75 -17.76 -14.02 -10.33
N THR A 76 -16.56 -14.23 -9.79
CA THR A 76 -15.36 -14.48 -10.59
C THR A 76 -15.49 -15.79 -11.38
N THR A 77 -14.90 -15.84 -12.58
CA THR A 77 -14.98 -16.99 -13.51
C THR A 77 -13.68 -17.76 -13.63
N SER A 78 -12.62 -17.36 -12.91
CA SER A 78 -11.23 -17.81 -13.11
C SER A 78 -10.57 -17.31 -14.40
N ALA A 79 -11.28 -16.61 -15.29
CA ALA A 79 -10.66 -15.85 -16.36
C ALA A 79 -9.95 -14.61 -15.78
N PRO A 80 -8.91 -14.08 -16.45
CA PRO A 80 -8.24 -12.86 -16.02
C PRO A 80 -9.24 -11.70 -15.82
N ILE A 81 -9.17 -11.05 -14.67
CA ILE A 81 -10.00 -9.88 -14.32
C ILE A 81 -9.29 -8.65 -14.84
N CYS A 82 -9.88 -7.98 -15.83
CA CYS A 82 -9.40 -6.70 -16.32
C CYS A 82 -10.27 -5.58 -15.75
N ALA A 83 -9.63 -4.60 -15.09
CA ALA A 83 -10.30 -3.41 -14.58
C ALA A 83 -9.53 -2.15 -14.97
N ILE A 84 -10.26 -1.10 -15.36
CA ILE A 84 -9.70 0.16 -15.82
C ILE A 84 -10.34 1.36 -15.13
N ILE A 85 -9.62 2.47 -15.15
CA ILE A 85 -10.10 3.80 -14.78
C ILE A 85 -9.70 4.76 -15.90
N TRP A 86 -10.68 5.45 -16.49
CA TRP A 86 -10.44 6.47 -17.50
C TRP A 86 -9.84 7.73 -16.85
N ASN A 87 -8.86 8.33 -17.50
CA ASN A 87 -8.30 9.60 -17.07
C ASN A 87 -9.16 10.73 -17.60
N SER A 88 -9.68 11.59 -16.73
CA SER A 88 -10.55 12.72 -17.08
C SER A 88 -9.87 14.08 -16.95
N ASP A 89 -8.97 14.23 -15.99
CA ASP A 89 -8.27 15.50 -15.70
C ASP A 89 -6.76 15.35 -15.98
N SER A 90 -6.34 15.79 -17.18
CA SER A 90 -4.95 15.66 -17.65
C SER A 90 -4.44 16.94 -18.31
N ASP A 91 -4.23 18.02 -17.53
CA ASP A 91 -3.48 19.18 -18.04
C ASP A 91 -1.98 18.86 -18.11
N SER A 92 -1.50 18.66 -19.33
CA SER A 92 -0.11 18.28 -19.60
C SER A 92 0.84 19.48 -19.78
N ARG A 93 0.32 20.70 -19.94
CA ARG A 93 1.11 21.92 -20.24
C ARG A 93 2.24 22.20 -19.24
N PRO A 94 2.06 22.05 -17.91
CA PRO A 94 3.14 22.27 -16.96
C PRO A 94 4.34 21.32 -17.15
N TYR A 95 4.12 20.17 -17.76
CA TYR A 95 5.16 19.14 -17.95
C TYR A 95 6.07 19.40 -19.15
N ASP A 96 5.71 20.31 -20.06
CA ASP A 96 6.56 20.67 -21.19
C ASP A 96 7.86 21.36 -20.73
N VAL A 97 7.82 22.09 -19.61
CA VAL A 97 9.02 22.68 -19.00
C VAL A 97 9.86 21.59 -18.31
N ILE A 98 9.22 20.66 -17.61
CA ILE A 98 9.86 19.59 -16.85
C ILE A 98 10.60 18.60 -17.77
N LYS A 99 10.18 18.45 -19.00
CA LYS A 99 10.82 17.61 -20.01
C LYS A 99 12.33 17.87 -20.12
N ASN A 100 12.75 19.12 -20.03
CA ASN A 100 14.15 19.53 -20.18
C ASN A 100 14.80 19.94 -18.84
N SER A 101 14.05 19.97 -17.75
CA SER A 101 14.53 20.37 -16.42
C SER A 101 14.00 19.39 -15.35
N PRO A 102 14.73 18.27 -15.13
CA PRO A 102 14.30 17.24 -14.19
C PRO A 102 14.12 17.79 -12.78
N ARG A 103 13.01 17.44 -12.13
CA ARG A 103 12.72 17.85 -10.77
C ARG A 103 13.63 17.13 -9.76
N PRO A 104 14.17 17.84 -8.75
CA PRO A 104 14.92 17.23 -7.66
C PRO A 104 14.06 16.16 -6.92
N GLY A 105 14.70 15.05 -6.55
CA GLY A 105 14.04 13.99 -5.80
C GLY A 105 12.94 13.21 -6.52
N HIS A 106 12.71 13.48 -7.82
CA HIS A 106 11.77 12.78 -8.68
C HIS A 106 12.47 11.81 -9.65
N ALA A 107 11.71 10.96 -10.35
CA ALA A 107 12.25 9.96 -11.29
C ALA A 107 12.49 10.51 -12.71
N ASP A 108 12.38 11.82 -12.95
CA ASP A 108 12.44 12.41 -14.29
C ASP A 108 13.75 12.07 -15.01
N TYR A 109 14.90 12.36 -14.37
CA TYR A 109 16.22 12.06 -14.93
C TYR A 109 16.50 10.56 -15.11
N PRO A 110 16.33 9.70 -14.08
CA PRO A 110 16.56 8.27 -14.24
C PRO A 110 15.66 7.64 -15.30
N SER A 111 14.40 8.08 -15.43
CA SER A 111 13.50 7.56 -16.46
C SER A 111 13.93 7.98 -17.86
N PHE A 112 14.37 9.23 -18.04
CA PHE A 112 14.91 9.69 -19.31
C PHE A 112 16.10 8.83 -19.77
N ILE A 113 17.06 8.58 -18.88
CA ILE A 113 18.23 7.74 -19.19
C ILE A 113 17.80 6.31 -19.50
N LYS A 114 16.97 5.72 -18.65
CA LYS A 114 16.55 4.32 -18.78
C LYS A 114 15.82 4.04 -20.10
N TYR A 115 14.95 4.95 -20.50
CA TYR A 115 14.06 4.76 -21.65
C TYR A 115 14.49 5.57 -22.89
N GLY A 116 15.69 6.16 -22.90
CA GLY A 116 16.24 6.89 -24.05
C GLY A 116 15.36 8.07 -24.49
N GLY A 117 14.64 8.71 -23.55
CA GLY A 117 13.73 9.81 -23.86
C GLY A 117 12.34 9.41 -24.38
N PHE A 118 12.04 8.11 -24.51
CA PHE A 118 10.75 7.62 -25.00
C PHE A 118 9.69 7.39 -23.89
N ALA A 119 10.03 7.66 -22.62
CA ALA A 119 9.04 7.62 -21.55
C ALA A 119 8.03 8.77 -21.69
N ASP A 120 6.74 8.49 -21.41
CA ASP A 120 5.75 9.56 -21.29
C ASP A 120 6.06 10.40 -20.05
N TYR A 121 6.52 11.64 -20.24
CA TYR A 121 6.86 12.57 -19.17
C TYR A 121 5.64 13.27 -18.57
N ARG A 122 4.50 13.27 -19.26
CA ARG A 122 3.27 13.97 -18.86
C ARG A 122 2.71 13.35 -17.58
N GLY A 123 2.44 14.19 -16.58
CA GLY A 123 1.97 13.72 -15.27
C GLY A 123 2.90 12.69 -14.60
N SER A 124 4.20 12.66 -15.01
CA SER A 124 5.20 11.68 -14.59
C SER A 124 4.95 10.24 -15.10
N GLY A 125 4.03 10.06 -16.05
CA GLY A 125 3.77 8.80 -16.72
C GLY A 125 3.58 7.62 -15.78
N ARG A 126 4.43 6.59 -15.90
CA ARG A 126 4.45 5.39 -15.05
C ARG A 126 4.95 5.63 -13.62
N PHE A 127 5.65 6.75 -13.37
CA PHE A 127 6.19 7.09 -12.05
C PHE A 127 5.23 7.93 -11.21
N SER A 128 4.05 8.21 -11.73
CA SER A 128 3.00 8.95 -11.03
C SER A 128 2.39 8.15 -9.89
N GLY A 129 2.08 8.83 -8.79
CA GLY A 129 1.28 8.25 -7.70
C GLY A 129 -0.11 7.79 -8.14
N ARG A 130 -0.61 8.24 -9.31
CA ARG A 130 -1.88 7.79 -9.88
C ARG A 130 -1.90 6.29 -10.16
N LEU A 131 -0.76 5.71 -10.54
CA LEU A 131 -0.66 4.28 -10.83
C LEU A 131 -0.94 3.40 -9.60
N THR A 132 -0.88 3.94 -8.40
CA THR A 132 -1.28 3.21 -7.18
C THR A 132 -2.75 2.79 -7.20
N ALA A 133 -3.62 3.44 -7.98
CA ALA A 133 -5.00 3.00 -8.14
C ALA A 133 -5.10 1.57 -8.72
N THR A 134 -4.17 1.18 -9.60
CA THR A 134 -4.11 -0.19 -10.14
C THR A 134 -3.77 -1.21 -9.06
N MET A 135 -2.90 -0.84 -8.11
CA MET A 135 -2.57 -1.67 -6.94
C MET A 135 -3.75 -1.77 -5.98
N VAL A 136 -4.50 -0.67 -5.81
CA VAL A 136 -5.71 -0.66 -4.96
C VAL A 136 -6.80 -1.57 -5.54
N MET A 137 -7.02 -1.55 -6.85
CA MET A 137 -7.98 -2.46 -7.50
C MET A 137 -7.62 -3.93 -7.28
N GLY A 138 -6.36 -4.31 -7.55
CA GLY A 138 -5.89 -5.67 -7.29
C GLY A 138 -5.91 -6.04 -5.82
N GLY A 139 -5.52 -5.11 -4.94
CA GLY A 139 -5.56 -5.27 -3.49
C GLY A 139 -6.96 -5.45 -2.93
N ALA A 140 -7.97 -4.77 -3.48
CA ALA A 140 -9.37 -4.93 -3.09
C ALA A 140 -9.87 -6.36 -3.35
N ILE A 141 -9.54 -6.92 -4.52
CA ILE A 141 -9.88 -8.30 -4.87
C ILE A 141 -9.14 -9.30 -3.96
N ALA A 142 -7.84 -9.11 -3.77
CA ALA A 142 -7.02 -9.96 -2.91
C ALA A 142 -7.51 -9.93 -1.44
N GLN A 143 -7.82 -8.75 -0.91
CA GLN A 143 -8.37 -8.59 0.44
C GLN A 143 -9.71 -9.30 0.59
N LYS A 144 -10.59 -9.17 -0.41
CA LYS A 144 -11.90 -9.84 -0.41
C LYS A 144 -11.72 -11.36 -0.46
N LEU A 145 -10.80 -11.86 -1.29
CA LEU A 145 -10.47 -13.30 -1.38
C LEU A 145 -9.96 -13.84 -0.03
N LEU A 146 -8.98 -13.17 0.58
CA LEU A 146 -8.41 -13.56 1.87
C LEU A 146 -9.46 -13.56 3.00
N ARG A 147 -10.31 -12.54 3.03
CA ARG A 147 -11.39 -12.46 4.02
C ARG A 147 -12.44 -13.54 3.82
N TYR A 148 -12.84 -13.79 2.56
CA TYR A 148 -13.86 -14.76 2.21
C TYR A 148 -13.42 -16.20 2.51
N THR A 149 -12.17 -16.55 2.17
CA THR A 149 -11.66 -17.92 2.29
C THR A 149 -11.00 -18.22 3.63
N LEU A 150 -10.23 -17.30 4.19
CA LEU A 150 -9.38 -17.55 5.36
C LEU A 150 -9.69 -16.64 6.56
N ARG A 151 -10.61 -15.67 6.42
CA ARG A 151 -10.94 -14.66 7.44
C ARG A 151 -9.73 -13.80 7.85
N ILE A 152 -8.73 -13.67 6.97
CA ILE A 152 -7.59 -12.80 7.16
C ILE A 152 -8.04 -11.36 6.97
N GLU A 153 -7.69 -10.49 7.93
CA GLU A 153 -7.93 -9.06 7.84
C GLU A 153 -6.63 -8.28 7.91
N THR A 154 -6.48 -7.30 7.01
CA THR A 154 -5.35 -6.36 7.00
C THR A 154 -5.87 -4.94 7.14
N ILE A 155 -5.24 -4.17 8.02
CA ILE A 155 -5.47 -2.73 8.16
C ILE A 155 -4.14 -2.00 8.03
N ALA A 156 -4.23 -0.72 7.65
CA ALA A 156 -3.08 0.18 7.68
C ALA A 156 -3.54 1.56 8.18
N TYR A 157 -2.66 2.26 8.89
CA TYR A 157 -2.91 3.58 9.46
C TYR A 157 -1.60 4.33 9.68
N THR A 158 -1.70 5.65 9.76
CA THR A 158 -0.54 6.51 9.96
C THR A 158 -0.13 6.54 11.42
N ILE A 159 1.16 6.28 11.69
CA ILE A 159 1.74 6.37 13.03
C ILE A 159 2.72 7.53 13.19
N GLN A 160 3.19 8.12 12.08
CA GLN A 160 4.08 9.29 12.16
C GLN A 160 3.94 10.19 10.94
N ILE A 161 3.98 11.50 11.17
CA ILE A 161 4.15 12.54 10.15
C ILE A 161 5.17 13.55 10.66
N GLY A 162 6.26 13.73 9.91
CA GLY A 162 7.39 14.54 10.35
C GLY A 162 7.94 14.04 11.71
N LYS A 163 7.90 14.91 12.73
CA LYS A 163 8.35 14.58 14.10
C LYS A 163 7.22 14.15 15.04
N ILE A 164 5.98 14.17 14.57
CA ILE A 164 4.81 13.86 15.39
C ILE A 164 4.50 12.38 15.22
N SER A 165 4.53 11.64 16.31
CA SER A 165 4.29 10.20 16.35
C SER A 165 3.11 9.83 17.23
N TYR A 166 2.48 8.72 16.89
CA TYR A 166 1.41 8.04 17.60
C TYR A 166 1.92 6.66 18.05
N THR A 167 1.71 6.35 19.31
CA THR A 167 1.98 5.00 19.79
C THR A 167 0.78 4.11 19.51
N SER A 168 1.01 3.00 18.84
CA SER A 168 -0.02 2.07 18.40
C SER A 168 -0.96 1.66 19.55
N SER A 169 -2.23 1.51 19.21
CA SER A 169 -3.30 0.98 20.06
C SER A 169 -3.67 -0.45 19.65
N SER A 170 -4.75 -0.99 20.21
CA SER A 170 -5.24 -2.29 19.81
C SER A 170 -5.70 -2.31 18.33
N PHE A 171 -5.62 -3.48 17.69
CA PHE A 171 -6.10 -3.68 16.31
C PHE A 171 -7.52 -3.16 16.10
N GLN A 172 -8.43 -3.45 17.04
CA GLN A 172 -9.83 -3.05 16.91
C GLN A 172 -10.02 -1.54 16.97
N GLN A 173 -9.31 -0.84 17.86
CA GLN A 173 -9.37 0.61 17.96
C GLN A 173 -8.78 1.27 16.69
N SER A 174 -7.65 0.78 16.20
CA SER A 174 -7.06 1.27 14.95
C SER A 174 -7.97 1.03 13.75
N LYS A 175 -8.60 -0.15 13.68
CA LYS A 175 -9.56 -0.51 12.62
C LYS A 175 -10.76 0.43 12.58
N GLN A 176 -11.32 0.80 13.73
CA GLN A 176 -12.49 1.67 13.83
C GLN A 176 -12.15 3.13 13.49
N ASN A 177 -11.00 3.63 13.99
CA ASN A 177 -10.73 5.06 14.01
C ASN A 177 -9.87 5.57 12.83
N ARG A 178 -9.14 4.69 12.09
CA ARG A 178 -8.19 5.12 11.04
C ARG A 178 -8.78 6.00 9.94
N TYR A 179 -10.07 5.91 9.69
CA TYR A 179 -10.76 6.72 8.68
C TYR A 179 -11.57 7.88 9.25
N SER A 180 -11.44 8.19 10.56
CA SER A 180 -12.16 9.29 11.19
C SER A 180 -11.58 10.67 10.87
N ASN A 181 -10.40 10.74 10.24
CA ASN A 181 -9.69 11.97 9.91
C ASN A 181 -8.85 11.85 8.62
N ASP A 182 -8.41 13.00 8.09
CA ASP A 182 -7.73 13.09 6.80
C ASP A 182 -6.33 12.45 6.79
N VAL A 183 -5.64 12.39 7.94
CA VAL A 183 -4.28 11.82 8.04
C VAL A 183 -4.30 10.33 8.34
N ARG A 184 -5.47 9.72 8.53
CA ARG A 184 -5.63 8.29 8.81
C ARG A 184 -4.95 7.83 10.11
N CYS A 185 -4.76 8.71 11.09
CA CYS A 185 -4.24 8.38 12.41
C CYS A 185 -5.41 7.96 13.33
N PRO A 186 -5.30 6.83 14.06
CA PRO A 186 -6.39 6.35 14.94
C PRO A 186 -6.69 7.26 16.14
N ASP A 187 -5.76 8.13 16.54
CA ASP A 187 -5.94 9.08 17.62
C ASP A 187 -6.32 10.47 17.06
N PRO A 188 -7.52 11.02 17.39
CA PRO A 188 -7.96 12.30 16.87
C PRO A 188 -7.11 13.49 17.30
N GLN A 189 -6.51 13.47 18.52
CA GLN A 189 -5.69 14.58 19.01
C GLN A 189 -4.33 14.61 18.30
N ILE A 190 -3.72 13.45 18.13
CA ILE A 190 -2.48 13.30 17.36
C ILE A 190 -2.73 13.62 15.89
N ALA A 191 -3.86 13.16 15.33
CA ALA A 191 -4.26 13.46 13.96
C ALA A 191 -4.33 14.96 13.67
N GLU A 192 -4.87 15.77 14.60
CA GLU A 192 -4.95 17.22 14.44
C GLU A 192 -3.55 17.88 14.46
N LYS A 193 -2.64 17.41 15.33
CA LYS A 193 -1.24 17.86 15.33
C LYS A 193 -0.54 17.51 14.01
N MET A 194 -0.73 16.30 13.51
CA MET A 194 -0.19 15.86 12.21
C MET A 194 -0.72 16.72 11.05
N LYS A 195 -2.03 17.01 11.05
CA LYS A 195 -2.66 17.85 10.05
C LYS A 195 -2.11 19.27 10.08
N SER A 196 -1.97 19.87 11.28
CA SER A 196 -1.36 21.20 11.43
C SER A 196 0.05 21.24 10.86
N ALA A 197 0.89 20.25 11.19
CA ALA A 197 2.27 20.17 10.67
C ALA A 197 2.33 20.09 9.13
N ILE A 198 1.40 19.35 8.50
CA ILE A 198 1.31 19.30 7.02
C ILE A 198 0.93 20.68 6.45
N VAL A 199 -0.05 21.34 7.07
CA VAL A 199 -0.50 22.67 6.61
C VAL A 199 0.62 23.69 6.73
N ASP A 200 1.40 23.64 7.81
CA ASP A 200 2.52 24.56 8.00
C ASP A 200 3.64 24.30 6.99
N ALA A 201 4.03 23.04 6.78
CA ALA A 201 5.00 22.70 5.72
C ALA A 201 4.52 23.16 4.34
N LYS A 202 3.23 22.99 4.04
CA LYS A 202 2.64 23.43 2.75
C LYS A 202 2.69 24.96 2.57
N LYS A 203 2.53 25.77 3.65
CA LYS A 203 2.70 27.23 3.59
C LYS A 203 4.13 27.63 3.20
N ASP A 204 5.10 26.83 3.64
CA ASP A 204 6.51 27.04 3.34
C ASP A 204 6.92 26.47 1.96
N GLY A 205 5.97 25.91 1.19
CA GLY A 205 6.24 25.27 -0.09
C GLY A 205 6.96 23.92 0.04
N ASP A 206 6.89 23.30 1.21
CA ASP A 206 7.61 22.08 1.55
C ASP A 206 6.64 20.89 1.83
N SER A 207 7.20 19.73 2.15
CA SER A 207 6.44 18.51 2.42
C SER A 207 7.04 17.71 3.58
N LEU A 208 6.25 16.83 4.17
CA LEU A 208 6.68 15.96 5.26
C LEU A 208 6.64 14.49 4.83
N GLY A 209 7.62 13.73 5.31
CA GLY A 209 7.57 12.27 5.28
C GLY A 209 6.76 11.72 6.45
N GLY A 210 6.57 10.40 6.46
CA GLY A 210 5.82 9.75 7.53
C GLY A 210 6.02 8.25 7.56
N ILE A 211 5.39 7.62 8.53
CA ILE A 211 5.39 6.17 8.71
C ILE A 211 3.95 5.68 8.80
N VAL A 212 3.66 4.65 8.02
CA VAL A 212 2.40 3.90 8.06
C VAL A 212 2.68 2.55 8.70
N GLU A 213 1.86 2.14 9.66
CA GLU A 213 1.86 0.79 10.21
C GLU A 213 0.75 -0.04 9.57
N SER A 214 1.09 -1.26 9.18
CA SER A 214 0.14 -2.26 8.68
C SER A 214 0.10 -3.44 9.64
N ILE A 215 -1.10 -3.90 9.98
CA ILE A 215 -1.33 -5.07 10.81
C ILE A 215 -2.22 -6.04 10.04
N SER A 216 -1.77 -7.29 9.92
CA SER A 216 -2.57 -8.39 9.35
C SER A 216 -2.81 -9.44 10.43
N VAL A 217 -4.07 -9.84 10.61
CA VAL A 217 -4.49 -10.83 11.60
C VAL A 217 -5.20 -12.01 10.93
N GLY A 218 -5.19 -13.16 11.61
CA GLY A 218 -5.87 -14.37 11.14
C GLY A 218 -5.04 -15.24 10.19
N LEU A 219 -3.74 -14.94 10.04
CA LEU A 219 -2.86 -15.78 9.23
C LEU A 219 -2.54 -17.08 9.99
N PRO A 220 -2.61 -18.24 9.32
CA PRO A 220 -2.08 -19.47 9.88
C PRO A 220 -0.55 -19.43 9.96
N ALA A 221 0.05 -20.20 10.85
CA ALA A 221 1.49 -20.42 10.86
C ALA A 221 1.93 -21.21 9.60
N GLY A 222 3.16 -20.93 9.11
CA GLY A 222 3.79 -21.69 8.03
C GLY A 222 3.58 -21.14 6.61
N LEU A 223 3.09 -19.90 6.45
CA LEU A 223 3.07 -19.23 5.14
C LEU A 223 4.43 -18.60 4.84
N GLY A 224 4.92 -18.79 3.62
CA GLY A 224 6.20 -18.28 3.13
C GLY A 224 7.00 -19.41 2.46
N GLU A 225 7.96 -19.04 1.61
CA GLU A 225 8.81 -19.97 0.88
C GLU A 225 10.28 -19.55 1.01
N PRO A 226 10.93 -19.88 2.16
CA PRO A 226 12.36 -19.62 2.32
C PRO A 226 13.16 -20.43 1.27
N ILE A 227 14.30 -19.93 0.82
CA ILE A 227 15.11 -18.80 1.33
C ILE A 227 14.70 -17.47 0.70
N PHE A 228 14.58 -17.40 -0.62
CA PHE A 228 14.46 -16.12 -1.36
C PHE A 228 13.05 -15.55 -1.45
N SER A 229 12.03 -16.40 -1.36
CA SER A 229 10.62 -16.01 -1.28
C SER A 229 10.11 -16.11 0.15
N SER A 230 10.93 -15.72 1.12
CA SER A 230 10.47 -15.53 2.50
C SER A 230 9.32 -14.52 2.52
N LEU A 231 8.44 -14.65 3.51
CA LEU A 231 7.28 -13.76 3.58
C LEU A 231 7.69 -12.28 3.68
N GLU A 232 8.77 -11.96 4.40
CA GLU A 232 9.33 -10.60 4.45
C GLU A 232 9.84 -10.14 3.07
N SER A 233 10.48 -11.02 2.31
CA SER A 233 11.01 -10.69 0.98
C SER A 233 9.88 -10.31 0.02
N ASP A 234 8.84 -11.12 -0.04
CA ASP A 234 7.71 -10.91 -0.95
C ASP A 234 6.87 -9.69 -0.54
N LEU A 235 6.60 -9.52 0.76
CA LEU A 235 5.93 -8.33 1.29
C LEU A 235 6.76 -7.07 1.02
N SER A 236 8.07 -7.10 1.25
CA SER A 236 8.95 -5.98 0.99
C SER A 236 8.98 -5.60 -0.49
N LYS A 237 9.06 -6.59 -1.39
CA LYS A 237 9.00 -6.36 -2.85
C LYS A 237 7.71 -5.64 -3.25
N ALA A 238 6.57 -6.08 -2.72
CA ALA A 238 5.29 -5.43 -2.96
C ALA A 238 5.24 -4.00 -2.41
N LEU A 239 5.68 -3.79 -1.17
CA LEU A 239 5.63 -2.51 -0.48
C LEU A 239 6.60 -1.48 -1.07
N PHE A 240 7.81 -1.88 -1.50
CA PHE A 240 8.74 -0.97 -2.21
C PHE A 240 8.26 -0.57 -3.61
N SER A 241 7.23 -1.22 -4.17
CA SER A 241 6.60 -0.76 -5.40
C SER A 241 5.72 0.47 -5.20
N ILE A 242 5.34 0.80 -3.97
CA ILE A 242 4.59 2.01 -3.63
C ILE A 242 5.52 3.23 -3.76
N PRO A 243 5.13 4.27 -4.52
CA PRO A 243 5.95 5.47 -4.66
C PRO A 243 6.30 6.10 -3.30
N SER A 244 7.52 6.65 -3.20
CA SER A 244 8.08 7.29 -2.00
C SER A 244 8.43 6.38 -0.83
N VAL A 245 8.16 5.09 -0.87
CA VAL A 245 8.63 4.15 0.15
C VAL A 245 10.16 4.06 0.10
N LYS A 246 10.82 4.18 1.28
CA LYS A 246 12.26 4.15 1.45
C LYS A 246 12.73 3.27 2.60
N ALA A 247 11.82 2.88 3.49
CA ALA A 247 12.14 2.00 4.60
C ALA A 247 10.98 1.04 4.87
N ILE A 248 11.32 -0.17 5.28
CA ILE A 248 10.37 -1.18 5.74
C ILE A 248 11.02 -1.86 6.94
N GLU A 249 10.24 -2.08 7.99
CA GLU A 249 10.65 -2.89 9.13
C GLU A 249 9.51 -3.80 9.61
N PHE A 250 9.87 -4.95 10.13
CA PHE A 250 8.97 -5.95 10.67
C PHE A 250 9.13 -6.05 12.19
N GLY A 251 8.03 -6.11 12.93
CA GLY A 251 8.06 -6.25 14.37
C GLY A 251 8.87 -5.16 15.08
N SER A 252 9.87 -5.55 15.86
CA SER A 252 10.78 -4.62 16.57
C SER A 252 11.69 -3.84 15.62
N GLY A 253 11.89 -4.32 14.38
CA GLY A 253 12.66 -3.64 13.35
C GLY A 253 14.06 -3.21 13.84
N PHE A 254 14.45 -1.96 13.53
CA PHE A 254 15.74 -1.41 13.98
C PHE A 254 15.89 -1.29 15.50
N THR A 255 14.79 -1.24 16.26
CA THR A 255 14.85 -1.24 17.73
C THR A 255 15.35 -2.58 18.25
N GLY A 256 14.96 -3.69 17.63
CA GLY A 256 15.44 -5.03 17.98
C GLY A 256 16.96 -5.18 17.90
N ALA A 257 17.61 -4.46 16.96
CA ALA A 257 19.07 -4.47 16.84
C ALA A 257 19.81 -3.90 18.07
N LYS A 258 19.12 -3.22 18.98
CA LYS A 258 19.67 -2.67 20.23
C LYS A 258 19.45 -3.59 21.43
N LEU A 259 18.65 -4.65 21.26
CA LEU A 259 18.27 -5.57 22.31
C LEU A 259 19.23 -6.77 22.38
N LYS A 260 19.29 -7.40 23.53
CA LYS A 260 19.89 -8.74 23.67
C LYS A 260 18.94 -9.78 23.12
N GLY A 261 19.44 -10.95 22.71
CA GLY A 261 18.61 -12.04 22.20
C GLY A 261 17.49 -12.43 23.17
N SER A 262 17.80 -12.52 24.49
CA SER A 262 16.81 -12.83 25.52
C SER A 262 15.72 -11.76 25.69
N GLU A 263 16.02 -10.49 25.35
CA GLU A 263 15.06 -9.38 25.40
C GLU A 263 14.19 -9.31 24.15
N ASN A 264 14.70 -9.80 23.01
CA ASN A 264 14.00 -9.79 21.74
C ASN A 264 13.27 -11.10 21.44
N ASN A 265 13.52 -12.18 22.17
CA ASN A 265 12.85 -13.46 21.97
C ASN A 265 11.36 -13.35 22.27
N ASP A 266 10.56 -13.93 21.35
CA ASP A 266 9.13 -14.13 21.56
C ASP A 266 8.90 -15.52 22.18
N GLU A 267 8.74 -15.57 23.52
CA GLU A 267 8.50 -16.83 24.23
C GLU A 267 7.15 -17.43 23.84
N TYR A 268 7.13 -18.72 23.49
CA TYR A 268 5.90 -19.43 23.18
C TYR A 268 5.04 -19.65 24.43
N GLU A 269 3.75 -19.60 24.24
CA GLU A 269 2.74 -19.96 25.24
C GLU A 269 1.55 -20.67 24.58
N ILE A 270 0.74 -21.33 25.39
CA ILE A 270 -0.52 -21.90 24.96
C ILE A 270 -1.64 -20.97 25.42
N SER A 271 -2.38 -20.41 24.47
CA SER A 271 -3.53 -19.55 24.76
C SER A 271 -4.69 -20.33 25.41
N GLU A 272 -5.67 -19.60 25.95
CA GLU A 272 -6.91 -20.19 26.49
C GLU A 272 -7.66 -21.06 25.48
N ASP A 273 -7.55 -20.74 24.18
CA ASP A 273 -8.13 -21.52 23.07
C ASP A 273 -7.27 -22.72 22.63
N HIS A 274 -6.28 -23.12 23.44
CA HIS A 274 -5.31 -24.19 23.15
C HIS A 274 -4.51 -24.00 21.85
N LYS A 275 -4.27 -22.75 21.46
CA LYS A 275 -3.41 -22.42 20.30
C LYS A 275 -2.02 -22.02 20.78
N ILE A 276 -1.01 -22.37 19.99
CA ILE A 276 0.34 -21.86 20.19
C ILE A 276 0.38 -20.38 19.79
N THR A 277 0.78 -19.53 20.71
CA THR A 277 0.98 -18.08 20.54
C THR A 277 2.31 -17.68 21.15
N THR A 278 2.64 -16.40 21.09
CA THR A 278 3.82 -15.85 21.78
C THR A 278 3.40 -14.72 22.73
N LYS A 279 4.13 -14.57 23.85
CA LYS A 279 3.87 -13.52 24.85
C LYS A 279 4.10 -12.11 24.32
N THR A 280 5.07 -11.99 23.41
CA THR A 280 5.44 -10.76 22.71
C THR A 280 5.36 -11.00 21.18
N ASN A 281 5.54 -9.99 20.38
CA ASN A 281 5.57 -10.11 18.92
C ASN A 281 6.69 -9.24 18.32
N ASN A 282 7.89 -9.39 18.87
CA ASN A 282 9.09 -8.68 18.42
C ASN A 282 9.49 -9.07 17.00
N SER A 283 9.24 -10.33 16.62
CA SER A 283 9.43 -10.84 15.25
C SER A 283 8.45 -10.27 14.23
N GLY A 284 7.37 -9.63 14.70
CA GLY A 284 6.33 -9.09 13.81
C GLY A 284 5.54 -10.16 13.08
N GLY A 285 5.36 -11.35 13.68
CA GLY A 285 4.57 -12.45 13.12
C GLY A 285 5.31 -13.34 12.13
N ILE A 286 6.62 -13.14 11.92
CA ILE A 286 7.42 -13.88 10.94
C ILE A 286 8.72 -14.34 11.57
N LEU A 287 9.00 -15.65 11.47
CA LEU A 287 10.23 -16.29 11.95
C LEU A 287 10.77 -17.21 10.87
N GLY A 288 12.06 -17.04 10.54
CA GLY A 288 12.71 -17.88 9.51
C GLY A 288 12.07 -17.75 8.11
N GLY A 289 11.41 -16.63 7.82
CA GLY A 289 10.73 -16.41 6.54
C GLY A 289 9.30 -16.92 6.49
N LEU A 290 8.79 -17.48 7.60
CA LEU A 290 7.46 -18.09 7.69
C LEU A 290 6.59 -17.35 8.72
N SER A 291 5.29 -17.24 8.45
CA SER A 291 4.34 -16.77 9.46
C SER A 291 4.31 -17.72 10.66
N ASN A 292 4.20 -17.17 11.87
CA ASN A 292 4.15 -17.94 13.12
C ASN A 292 2.73 -17.98 13.77
N GLY A 293 1.70 -17.44 13.07
CA GLY A 293 0.34 -17.37 13.58
C GLY A 293 0.01 -16.09 14.37
N MET A 294 1.04 -15.31 14.74
CA MET A 294 0.85 -13.99 15.36
C MET A 294 0.49 -12.93 14.31
N PRO A 295 -0.04 -11.77 14.71
CA PRO A 295 -0.26 -10.66 13.78
C PRO A 295 1.02 -10.28 13.03
N ILE A 296 0.94 -10.12 11.70
CA ILE A 296 2.05 -9.56 10.94
C ILE A 296 2.01 -8.04 11.11
N ILE A 297 3.11 -7.48 11.64
CA ILE A 297 3.27 -6.05 11.90
C ILE A 297 4.39 -5.51 11.03
N ILE A 298 4.05 -4.54 10.15
CA ILE A 298 4.99 -3.90 9.23
C ILE A 298 4.89 -2.40 9.38
N ARG A 299 6.04 -1.71 9.46
CA ARG A 299 6.12 -0.25 9.37
C ARG A 299 6.79 0.16 8.08
N ILE A 300 6.18 1.10 7.39
CA ILE A 300 6.56 1.53 6.06
C ILE A 300 6.89 3.02 6.13
N GLY A 301 8.16 3.36 5.87
CA GLY A 301 8.66 4.73 5.87
C GLY A 301 8.57 5.38 4.49
N PHE A 302 7.91 6.53 4.43
CA PHE A 302 7.74 7.35 3.23
C PHE A 302 8.63 8.58 3.32
N LYS A 303 9.47 8.81 2.28
CA LYS A 303 10.17 10.08 2.18
C LYS A 303 9.19 11.24 1.94
N PRO A 304 9.56 12.50 2.26
CA PRO A 304 8.82 13.66 1.80
C PRO A 304 8.57 13.63 0.29
N ALA A 305 7.41 14.11 -0.15
CA ALA A 305 7.16 14.31 -1.57
C ALA A 305 8.19 15.27 -2.16
N SER A 306 8.52 15.12 -3.44
CA SER A 306 9.41 16.06 -4.11
C SER A 306 8.71 17.42 -4.21
N SER A 307 9.33 18.45 -3.69
CA SER A 307 8.87 19.85 -3.73
C SER A 307 9.36 20.54 -4.99
#